data_40fcdabe8b096be06e47329d872cdf4a
#
_entry.id   40fcdabe8b096be06e47329d872cdf4a
#
_cell.length_a   1.000
_cell.length_b   1.000
_cell.length_c   1.000
_cell.angle_alpha   90.00
_cell.angle_beta   90.00
_cell.angle_gamma   90.00
#
_symmetry.space_group_name_H-M   'P 1'
#
loop_
_entity.id
_entity.type
_entity.pdbx_description
1 polymer ?
#
loop_
_entity_poly.entity_id
_entity_poly.type
_entity_poly.pdbx_seq_one_letter_code
_entity_poly.pdbx_strand_id
1 'polypeptide(L)'
;MGKLAIVILNWNGEQMLRTYLPSVMQYSLDEATVYVADNASTDGSLAFLKATFPECRLIVLEKNWGFAEGYNKALKEIEAEYYLLLNSDIEV
;
A
#
# COMPACT_ATOMS: atom_id res chain seq x y z
N MET A 1 6.70 16.85 -3.06
CA MET A 1 6.83 15.85 -2.02
C MET A 1 5.65 15.86 -1.13
N GLY A 2 5.08 14.73 -0.89
CA GLY A 2 3.85 14.62 -0.16
C GLY A 2 4.03 14.87 1.33
N LYS A 3 3.27 15.78 1.85
CA LYS A 3 3.15 15.90 3.30
C LYS A 3 2.45 14.67 3.87
N LEU A 4 1.57 14.07 3.08
CA LEU A 4 0.78 12.92 3.50
C LEU A 4 1.20 11.69 2.70
N ALA A 5 1.52 10.63 3.41
CA ALA A 5 1.75 9.32 2.81
C ALA A 5 0.56 8.43 3.15
N ILE A 6 -0.08 7.87 2.14
CA ILE A 6 -1.13 6.89 2.34
C ILE A 6 -0.45 5.53 2.19
N VAL A 7 -0.42 4.76 3.27
CA VAL A 7 0.30 3.49 3.30
C VAL A 7 -0.71 2.36 3.44
N ILE A 8 -0.79 1.53 2.41
CA ILE A 8 -1.69 0.39 2.38
C ILE A 8 -0.86 -0.86 2.65
N LEU A 9 -1.15 -1.54 3.75
CA LEU A 9 -0.49 -2.81 4.04
C LEU A 9 -1.29 -3.90 3.35
N ASN A 10 -0.63 -4.63 2.45
CA ASN A 10 -1.28 -5.65 1.64
C ASN A 10 -0.69 -7.03 1.88
N TRP A 11 -1.56 -8.00 2.11
CA TRP A 11 -1.20 -9.41 2.07
C TRP A 11 -2.34 -10.17 1.42
N ASN A 12 -2.08 -10.65 0.20
CA ASN A 12 -3.07 -11.40 -0.58
C ASN A 12 -4.41 -10.67 -0.73
N GLY A 13 -4.33 -9.34 -0.88
CA GLY A 13 -5.51 -8.50 -0.99
C GLY A 13 -5.78 -8.02 -2.41
N GLU A 14 -5.44 -8.81 -3.42
CA GLU A 14 -5.60 -8.43 -4.81
C GLU A 14 -7.01 -7.96 -5.13
N GLN A 15 -8.02 -8.68 -4.64
CA GLN A 15 -9.41 -8.34 -4.91
C GLN A 15 -9.77 -6.98 -4.31
N MET A 16 -9.33 -6.71 -3.09
CA MET A 16 -9.60 -5.45 -2.43
C MET A 16 -8.87 -4.30 -3.14
N LEU A 17 -7.64 -4.53 -3.55
CA LEU A 17 -6.89 -3.52 -4.29
C LEU A 17 -7.58 -3.18 -5.61
N ARG A 18 -8.07 -4.17 -6.33
CA ARG A 18 -8.79 -3.93 -7.58
C ARG A 18 -10.04 -3.10 -7.36
N THR A 19 -10.71 -3.30 -6.23
CA THR A 19 -11.96 -2.62 -5.93
C THR A 19 -11.73 -1.19 -5.44
N TYR A 20 -10.77 -0.99 -4.54
CA TYR A 20 -10.66 0.29 -3.83
C TYR A 20 -9.49 1.17 -4.24
N LEU A 21 -8.41 0.58 -4.76
CA LEU A 21 -7.23 1.37 -5.07
C LEU A 21 -7.48 2.45 -6.14
N PRO A 22 -8.30 2.19 -7.17
CA PRO A 22 -8.57 3.26 -8.13
C PRO A 22 -9.11 4.54 -7.49
N SER A 23 -10.02 4.40 -6.52
CA SER A 23 -10.56 5.57 -5.81
C SER A 23 -9.50 6.25 -4.96
N VAL A 24 -8.69 5.46 -4.27
CA VAL A 24 -7.62 6.02 -3.44
C VAL A 24 -6.64 6.81 -4.29
N MET A 25 -6.23 6.25 -5.42
CA MET A 25 -5.30 6.92 -6.32
C MET A 25 -5.92 8.20 -6.90
N GLN A 26 -7.19 8.13 -7.27
CA GLN A 26 -7.86 9.28 -7.87
C GLN A 26 -7.93 10.48 -6.91
N TYR A 27 -8.21 10.22 -5.64
CA TYR A 27 -8.33 11.30 -4.66
C TYR A 27 -6.97 11.78 -4.13
N SER A 28 -5.91 11.03 -4.33
CA SER A 28 -4.65 11.28 -3.65
C SER A 28 -3.56 11.86 -4.53
N LEU A 29 -3.78 11.94 -5.84
CA LEU A 29 -2.73 12.26 -6.81
C LEU A 29 -1.98 13.56 -6.52
N ASP A 30 -2.70 14.61 -6.10
CA ASP A 30 -2.10 15.94 -5.98
C ASP A 30 -1.52 16.22 -4.60
N GLU A 31 -2.05 15.58 -3.56
CA GLU A 31 -1.75 15.98 -2.19
C GLU A 31 -1.10 14.87 -1.35
N ALA A 32 -1.07 13.66 -1.86
CA ALA A 32 -0.53 12.55 -1.11
C ALA A 32 0.20 11.60 -2.02
N THR A 33 1.17 10.89 -1.46
CA THR A 33 1.85 9.80 -2.15
C THR A 33 1.29 8.49 -1.63
N VAL A 34 0.90 7.61 -2.53
CA VAL A 34 0.33 6.32 -2.15
C VAL A 34 1.42 5.26 -2.19
N TYR A 35 1.57 4.56 -1.09
CA TYR A 35 2.50 3.44 -0.95
C TYR A 35 1.70 2.18 -0.68
N VAL A 36 2.08 1.09 -1.31
CA VAL A 36 1.57 -0.23 -0.94
C VAL A 36 2.73 -1.01 -0.37
N ALA A 37 2.62 -1.36 0.90
CA ALA A 37 3.61 -2.22 1.56
C ALA A 37 3.10 -3.64 1.45
N ASP A 38 3.77 -4.45 0.65
CA ASP A 38 3.34 -5.82 0.39
C ASP A 38 4.02 -6.77 1.34
N ASN A 39 3.22 -7.45 2.13
CA ASN A 39 3.66 -8.32 3.22
C ASN A 39 3.90 -9.75 2.71
N ALA A 40 4.62 -9.86 1.60
CA ALA A 40 4.98 -11.13 0.95
C ALA A 40 3.75 -11.87 0.42
N SER A 41 2.92 -11.18 -0.36
CA SER A 41 1.74 -11.77 -0.98
C SER A 41 2.11 -12.89 -1.96
N THR A 42 1.26 -13.89 -2.01
CA THR A 42 1.42 -15.01 -2.93
C THR A 42 0.37 -15.02 -4.03
N ASP A 43 -0.55 -14.07 -4.02
CA ASP A 43 -1.55 -13.92 -5.09
C ASP A 43 -1.03 -12.99 -6.19
N GLY A 44 -1.91 -12.48 -7.02
CA GLY A 44 -1.55 -11.59 -8.12
C GLY A 44 -1.43 -10.11 -7.76
N SER A 45 -1.35 -9.78 -6.45
CA SER A 45 -1.31 -8.38 -5.99
C SER A 45 -0.18 -7.59 -6.61
N LEU A 46 1.04 -8.11 -6.57
CA LEU A 46 2.20 -7.40 -7.09
C LEU A 46 2.11 -7.18 -8.59
N ALA A 47 1.71 -8.21 -9.32
CA ALA A 47 1.57 -8.11 -10.77
C ALA A 47 0.51 -7.07 -11.14
N PHE A 48 -0.62 -7.08 -10.42
CA PHE A 48 -1.68 -6.10 -10.64
C PHE A 48 -1.19 -4.68 -10.43
N LEU A 49 -0.48 -4.45 -9.33
CA LEU A 49 0.01 -3.11 -9.00
C LEU A 49 1.00 -2.60 -10.05
N LYS A 50 1.94 -3.43 -10.45
CA LYS A 50 2.94 -3.03 -11.43
C LYS A 50 2.32 -2.73 -12.79
N ALA A 51 1.30 -3.48 -13.17
CA ALA A 51 0.65 -3.32 -14.47
C ALA A 51 -0.33 -2.16 -14.50
N THR A 52 -1.07 -1.95 -13.42
CA THR A 52 -2.22 -1.04 -13.41
C THR A 52 -1.89 0.31 -12.77
N PHE A 53 -1.08 0.31 -11.72
CA PHE A 53 -0.74 1.54 -10.99
C PHE A 53 0.77 1.67 -10.82
N PRO A 54 1.52 1.85 -11.91
CA PRO A 54 2.98 1.99 -11.82
C PRO A 54 3.42 3.23 -11.04
N GLU A 55 2.55 4.22 -10.91
CA GLU A 55 2.86 5.43 -10.15
C GLU A 55 2.73 5.21 -8.64
N CYS A 56 2.05 4.14 -8.22
CA CYS A 56 1.97 3.79 -6.82
C CYS A 56 3.33 3.25 -6.36
N ARG A 57 3.80 3.73 -5.22
CA ARG A 57 5.08 3.27 -4.71
C ARG A 57 4.92 1.95 -3.98
N LEU A 58 5.78 1.00 -4.32
CA LEU A 58 5.65 -0.35 -3.83
C LEU A 58 6.83 -0.69 -2.91
N ILE A 59 6.52 -1.13 -1.70
CA ILE A 59 7.51 -1.62 -0.75
C ILE A 59 7.25 -3.11 -0.56
N VAL A 60 8.18 -3.94 -1.01
CA VAL A 60 8.02 -5.39 -0.92
C VAL A 60 8.77 -5.89 0.30
N LEU A 61 8.04 -6.40 1.28
CA LEU A 61 8.63 -6.96 2.48
C LEU A 61 9.02 -8.41 2.23
N GLU A 62 10.05 -8.88 2.93
CA GLU A 62 10.61 -10.20 2.65
C GLU A 62 9.76 -11.36 3.14
N LYS A 63 8.84 -11.08 4.07
CA LYS A 63 7.91 -12.09 4.57
C LYS A 63 6.70 -11.40 5.17
N ASN A 64 5.68 -12.18 5.52
CA ASN A 64 4.52 -11.64 6.20
C ASN A 64 4.86 -11.40 7.66
N TRP A 65 5.04 -10.13 8.01
CA TRP A 65 5.40 -9.70 9.36
C TRP A 65 4.18 -9.50 10.26
N GLY A 66 2.98 -9.69 9.71
CA GLY A 66 1.76 -9.37 10.41
C GLY A 66 1.44 -7.88 10.31
N PHE A 67 0.42 -7.46 11.02
CA PHE A 67 -0.13 -6.11 10.89
C PHE A 67 0.84 -5.04 11.43
N ALA A 68 1.15 -5.10 12.72
CA ALA A 68 1.92 -4.03 13.36
C ALA A 68 3.36 -4.01 12.86
N GLU A 69 3.99 -5.17 12.78
CA GLU A 69 5.37 -5.26 12.36
C GLU A 69 5.51 -4.87 10.89
N GLY A 70 4.53 -5.24 10.06
CA GLY A 70 4.54 -4.88 8.65
C GLY A 70 4.54 -3.37 8.46
N TYR A 71 3.68 -2.66 9.19
CA TYR A 71 3.67 -1.20 9.13
C TYR A 71 4.98 -0.61 9.66
N ASN A 72 5.50 -1.14 10.76
CA ASN A 72 6.75 -0.61 11.31
C ASN A 72 7.88 -0.71 10.29
N LYS A 73 7.97 -1.82 9.59
CA LYS A 73 9.02 -1.98 8.59
C LYS A 73 8.81 -1.08 7.38
N ALA A 74 7.59 -0.95 6.93
CA ALA A 74 7.28 -0.09 5.79
C ALA A 74 7.53 1.37 6.11
N LEU A 75 7.10 1.84 7.28
CA LEU A 75 7.23 3.24 7.65
C LEU A 75 8.68 3.69 7.77
N LYS A 76 9.60 2.77 8.06
CA LYS A 76 11.02 3.11 8.11
C LYS A 76 11.55 3.56 6.75
N GLU A 77 10.89 3.20 5.66
CA GLU A 77 11.32 3.54 4.31
C GLU A 77 10.58 4.73 3.73
N ILE A 78 9.68 5.35 4.50
CA ILE A 78 8.84 6.42 4.01
C ILE A 78 9.08 7.68 4.83
N GLU A 79 9.38 8.78 4.15
CA GLU A 79 9.48 10.08 4.79
C GLU A 79 8.27 10.92 4.43
N ALA A 80 7.51 11.31 5.44
CA ALA A 80 6.34 12.17 5.27
C ALA A 80 6.02 12.83 6.60
N GLU A 81 5.27 13.94 6.55
CA GLU A 81 4.84 14.60 7.78
C GLU A 81 3.68 13.86 8.44
N TYR A 82 2.82 13.25 7.63
CA TYR A 82 1.65 12.54 8.13
C TYR A 82 1.50 11.22 7.40
N TYR A 83 0.97 10.23 8.08
CA TYR A 83 0.72 8.91 7.52
C TYR A 83 -0.73 8.53 7.73
N LEU A 84 -1.36 8.03 6.67
CA LEU A 84 -2.68 7.40 6.77
C LEU A 84 -2.49 5.92 6.51
N LEU A 85 -2.79 5.08 7.50
CA LEU A 85 -2.56 3.65 7.41
C LEU A 85 -3.85 2.93 7.07
N LEU A 86 -3.83 2.17 6.00
CA LEU A 86 -4.97 1.38 5.55
C LEU A 86 -4.54 -0.08 5.44
N ASN A 87 -5.48 -0.98 5.64
CA ASN A 87 -5.20 -2.41 5.54
C ASN A 87 -6.07 -3.01 4.45
N SER A 88 -5.43 -3.65 3.46
CA SER A 88 -6.16 -4.17 2.31
C SER A 88 -6.94 -5.45 2.60
N ASP A 89 -6.66 -6.10 3.72
CA ASP A 89 -7.33 -7.35 4.06
C ASP A 89 -8.43 -7.17 5.11
N ILE A 90 -8.84 -5.93 5.38
CA ILE A 90 -9.94 -5.69 6.30
C ILE A 90 -11.24 -6.09 5.62
N GLU A 91 -11.94 -7.01 6.23
CA GLU A 91 -13.28 -7.36 5.81
C GLU A 91 -14.27 -6.42 6.47
N VAL A 92 -15.12 -5.91 5.66
CA VAL A 92 -16.14 -4.98 6.13
C VAL A 92 -17.46 -5.71 6.20
#